data_36be130c62474c446f22ecc6b1ccbfbf
#
_entry.id   36be130c62474c446f22ecc6b1ccbfbf
#
_cell.length_a   1.000
_cell.length_b   1.000
_cell.length_c   1.000
_cell.angle_alpha   90.00
_cell.angle_beta   90.00
_cell.angle_gamma   90.00
#
_symmetry.space_group_name_H-M   'P 1'
#
loop_
_entity.id
_entity.type
_entity.pdbx_description
1 polymer ?
#
loop_
_entity_poly.entity_id
_entity_poly.type
_entity_poly.pdbx_seq_one_letter_code
_entity_poly.pdbx_strand_id
1 'polypeptide(L)'
;MGVPAMRWTEADGGQTLVYPRGPMGYHTFFLRSDAMGYLVSRENVLDMRHFARIQAGMTTDDVLRTLGPPVPAWTVYFKARDELVWEWRYCDDWNEPARFNVLFDATSMRVRSTLTGTERSRNVFGGGDRRMWCSH
;
A
#
# COMPACT_ATOMS: atom_id res chain seq x y z
N MET A 1 -1.50 -17.30 9.72
CA MET A 1 -2.03 -16.16 8.97
C MET A 1 -2.84 -16.51 7.73
N GLY A 2 -2.97 -17.80 7.43
CA GLY A 2 -3.74 -18.25 6.29
C GLY A 2 -3.02 -18.10 4.96
N VAL A 3 -3.78 -17.89 3.89
CA VAL A 3 -3.24 -17.81 2.54
C VAL A 3 -2.78 -16.37 2.25
N PRO A 4 -1.54 -16.19 1.77
CA PRO A 4 -1.08 -14.85 1.41
C PRO A 4 -1.82 -14.30 0.20
N ALA A 5 -1.98 -12.98 0.15
CA ALA A 5 -2.57 -12.31 -1.01
C ALA A 5 -1.65 -12.36 -2.22
N MET A 6 -0.35 -12.33 -1.99
CA MET A 6 0.67 -12.38 -3.05
C MET A 6 1.88 -13.19 -2.54
N ARG A 7 2.63 -13.74 -3.48
CA ARG A 7 3.82 -14.53 -3.17
C ARG A 7 4.85 -14.35 -4.28
N TRP A 8 6.09 -14.11 -3.88
CA TRP A 8 7.21 -14.07 -4.82
C TRP A 8 8.32 -15.00 -4.37
N THR A 9 8.94 -15.69 -5.33
CA THR A 9 10.15 -16.44 -5.09
C THR A 9 11.32 -15.52 -5.38
N GLU A 10 12.22 -15.39 -4.40
CA GLU A 10 13.35 -14.48 -4.52
C GLU A 10 14.55 -15.20 -5.14
N ALA A 11 15.56 -14.40 -5.55
CA ALA A 11 16.73 -14.93 -6.26
C ALA A 11 17.53 -15.93 -5.42
N ASP A 12 17.50 -15.82 -4.10
CA ASP A 12 18.21 -16.70 -3.18
C ASP A 12 17.44 -17.99 -2.87
N GLY A 13 16.27 -18.21 -3.49
CA GLY A 13 15.41 -19.35 -3.23
C GLY A 13 14.43 -19.15 -2.09
N GLY A 14 14.52 -18.07 -1.36
CA GLY A 14 13.55 -17.72 -0.34
C GLY A 14 12.26 -17.18 -0.94
N GLN A 15 11.30 -16.87 -0.09
CA GLN A 15 10.00 -16.36 -0.53
C GLN A 15 9.61 -15.10 0.24
N THR A 16 8.87 -14.23 -0.44
CA THR A 16 8.18 -13.11 0.19
C THR A 16 6.69 -13.37 0.12
N LEU A 17 6.03 -13.40 1.27
CA LEU A 17 4.59 -13.61 1.38
C LEU A 17 3.94 -12.33 1.87
N VAL A 18 2.82 -11.96 1.26
CA VAL A 18 2.15 -10.67 1.51
C VAL A 18 0.81 -10.90 2.19
N TYR A 19 0.64 -10.30 3.35
CA TYR A 19 -0.56 -10.44 4.18
C TYR A 19 -1.15 -9.07 4.52
N PRO A 20 -2.10 -8.55 3.71
CA PRO A 20 -2.83 -7.35 4.11
C PRO A 20 -3.75 -7.67 5.29
N ARG A 21 -3.94 -6.69 6.16
CA ARG A 21 -4.86 -6.83 7.30
C ARG A 21 -6.26 -6.42 6.88
N GLY A 22 -6.87 -7.26 6.02
CA GLY A 22 -8.19 -6.99 5.45
C GLY A 22 -8.12 -6.05 4.27
N PRO A 23 -9.24 -5.87 3.54
CA PRO A 23 -9.26 -5.05 2.33
C PRO A 23 -9.05 -3.56 2.58
N MET A 24 -9.35 -3.07 3.78
CA MET A 24 -9.17 -1.67 4.16
C MET A 24 -8.42 -1.56 5.48
N GLY A 25 -7.51 -2.49 5.75
CA GLY A 25 -6.72 -2.46 6.95
C GLY A 25 -5.59 -1.44 6.87
N TYR A 26 -5.04 -1.10 8.04
CA TYR A 26 -3.96 -0.11 8.15
C TYR A 26 -2.57 -0.71 7.93
N HIS A 27 -2.48 -2.03 7.83
CA HIS A 27 -1.19 -2.72 7.77
C HIS A 27 -1.19 -3.75 6.66
N THR A 28 -0.04 -3.90 6.01
CA THR A 28 0.27 -5.01 5.12
C THR A 28 1.60 -5.58 5.56
N PHE A 29 1.63 -6.85 5.92
CA PHE A 29 2.86 -7.49 6.39
C PHE A 29 3.53 -8.26 5.26
N PHE A 30 4.82 -8.00 5.09
CA PHE A 30 5.68 -8.80 4.23
C PHE A 30 6.47 -9.75 5.14
N LEU A 31 6.26 -11.04 4.93
CA LEU A 31 6.99 -12.11 5.63
C LEU A 31 8.00 -12.69 4.67
N ARG A 32 9.27 -12.62 5.03
CA ARG A 32 10.34 -13.21 4.21
C ARG A 32 10.86 -14.46 4.85
N SER A 33 10.97 -15.51 4.03
CA SER A 33 11.59 -16.76 4.43
C SER A 33 12.87 -16.99 3.64
N ASP A 34 13.78 -17.82 4.20
CA ASP A 34 14.95 -18.27 3.48
C ASP A 34 14.63 -19.47 2.57
N ALA A 35 15.63 -19.99 1.87
CA ALA A 35 15.46 -21.12 0.96
C ALA A 35 15.02 -22.39 1.67
N MET A 36 15.25 -22.48 2.96
CA MET A 36 14.86 -23.62 3.79
C MET A 36 13.43 -23.50 4.35
N GLY A 37 12.79 -22.36 4.14
CA GLY A 37 11.44 -22.11 4.62
C GLY A 37 11.35 -21.46 5.99
N TYR A 38 12.48 -21.10 6.59
CA TYR A 38 12.49 -20.43 7.90
C TYR A 38 12.21 -18.95 7.75
N LEU A 39 11.38 -18.41 8.66
CA LEU A 39 11.06 -17.00 8.68
C LEU A 39 12.30 -16.17 9.02
N VAL A 40 12.65 -15.23 8.13
CA VAL A 40 13.81 -14.34 8.30
C VAL A 40 13.37 -12.96 8.79
N SER A 41 12.25 -12.45 8.28
CA SER A 41 11.77 -11.12 8.67
C SER A 41 10.27 -10.99 8.52
N ARG A 42 9.72 -10.08 9.29
CA ARG A 42 8.32 -9.67 9.22
C ARG A 42 8.28 -8.16 9.38
N GLU A 43 7.70 -7.45 8.41
CA GLU A 43 7.57 -6.00 8.54
C GLU A 43 6.27 -5.50 7.95
N ASN A 44 5.72 -4.46 8.57
CA ASN A 44 4.63 -3.69 7.98
C ASN A 44 5.23 -2.75 6.94
N VAL A 45 4.69 -2.77 5.72
CA VAL A 45 5.22 -1.93 4.63
C VAL A 45 4.40 -0.67 4.40
N LEU A 46 3.28 -0.49 5.11
CA LEU A 46 2.46 0.71 4.95
C LEU A 46 2.92 1.79 5.93
N ASP A 47 4.06 2.39 5.62
CA ASP A 47 4.65 3.48 6.39
C ASP A 47 5.41 4.43 5.45
N MET A 48 5.79 5.58 5.99
CA MET A 48 6.41 6.64 5.19
C MET A 48 7.75 6.21 4.60
N ARG A 49 8.47 5.34 5.27
CA ARG A 49 9.75 4.84 4.76
C ARG A 49 9.57 4.06 3.46
N HIS A 50 8.53 3.23 3.39
CA HIS A 50 8.22 2.45 2.18
C HIS A 50 7.58 3.33 1.12
N PHE A 51 6.70 4.26 1.51
CA PHE A 51 6.08 5.19 0.56
C PHE A 51 7.12 6.04 -0.15
N ALA A 52 8.19 6.43 0.56
CA ALA A 52 9.26 7.23 -0.01
C ALA A 52 10.04 6.50 -1.11
N ARG A 53 9.94 5.19 -1.20
CA ARG A 53 10.58 4.40 -2.25
C ARG A 53 9.83 4.47 -3.58
N ILE A 54 8.57 4.89 -3.56
CA ILE A 54 7.76 4.97 -4.78
C ILE A 54 8.16 6.23 -5.54
N GLN A 55 8.61 6.04 -6.78
CA GLN A 55 9.12 7.12 -7.60
C GLN A 55 8.50 7.08 -8.99
N ALA A 56 8.45 8.25 -9.64
CA ALA A 56 7.96 8.36 -11.00
C ALA A 56 8.74 7.41 -11.92
N GLY A 57 8.02 6.76 -12.82
CA GLY A 57 8.59 5.80 -13.77
C GLY A 57 8.56 4.35 -13.31
N MET A 58 8.27 4.08 -12.04
CA MET A 58 8.14 2.72 -11.55
C MET A 58 6.92 2.03 -12.18
N THR A 59 7.03 0.73 -12.36
CA THR A 59 5.93 -0.07 -12.90
C THR A 59 4.93 -0.44 -11.80
N THR A 60 3.76 -0.93 -12.20
CA THR A 60 2.79 -1.45 -11.24
C THR A 60 3.37 -2.60 -10.42
N ASP A 61 4.17 -3.45 -11.06
CA ASP A 61 4.83 -4.56 -10.35
C ASP A 61 5.80 -4.06 -9.29
N ASP A 62 6.57 -3.03 -9.59
CA ASP A 62 7.47 -2.41 -8.62
C ASP A 62 6.71 -1.90 -7.39
N VAL A 63 5.55 -1.28 -7.62
CA VAL A 63 4.72 -0.75 -6.54
C VAL A 63 4.16 -1.89 -5.69
N LEU A 64 3.66 -2.95 -6.32
CA LEU A 64 3.15 -4.12 -5.60
C LEU A 64 4.24 -4.78 -4.76
N ARG A 65 5.46 -4.85 -5.28
CA ARG A 65 6.61 -5.43 -4.57
C ARG A 65 7.06 -4.57 -3.39
N THR A 66 6.67 -3.32 -3.37
CA THR A 66 7.03 -2.40 -2.28
C THR A 66 5.93 -2.29 -1.23
N LEU A 67 4.66 -2.25 -1.65
CA LEU A 67 3.53 -1.95 -0.77
C LEU A 67 2.49 -3.06 -0.66
N GLY A 68 2.55 -4.08 -1.52
CA GLY A 68 1.49 -5.05 -1.62
C GLY A 68 0.26 -4.48 -2.33
N PRO A 69 -0.88 -5.20 -2.30
CA PRO A 69 -2.06 -4.80 -3.07
C PRO A 69 -2.72 -3.55 -2.49
N PRO A 70 -3.23 -2.66 -3.37
CA PRO A 70 -4.02 -1.52 -2.92
C PRO A 70 -5.41 -1.95 -2.45
N VAL A 71 -6.18 -1.01 -1.91
CA VAL A 71 -7.58 -1.26 -1.55
C VAL A 71 -8.38 -1.38 -2.85
N PRO A 72 -8.96 -2.56 -3.16
CA PRO A 72 -9.59 -2.76 -4.47
C PRO A 72 -10.77 -1.83 -4.73
N ALA A 73 -11.57 -1.56 -3.69
CA ALA A 73 -12.75 -0.73 -3.83
C ALA A 73 -12.44 0.73 -4.12
N TRP A 74 -11.20 1.16 -3.92
CA TRP A 74 -10.78 2.56 -4.09
C TRP A 74 -9.93 2.79 -5.33
N THR A 75 -9.76 1.77 -6.16
CA THR A 75 -9.04 1.91 -7.42
C THR A 75 -9.93 2.67 -8.41
N VAL A 76 -9.44 3.78 -8.95
CA VAL A 76 -10.22 4.68 -9.81
C VAL A 76 -9.43 5.02 -11.05
N TYR A 77 -10.10 4.97 -12.20
CA TYR A 77 -9.55 5.45 -13.46
C TYR A 77 -10.21 6.78 -13.85
N PHE A 78 -9.39 7.80 -14.04
CA PHE A 78 -9.85 9.12 -14.49
C PHE A 78 -9.56 9.29 -15.97
N LYS A 79 -10.58 9.10 -16.79
CA LYS A 79 -10.46 9.10 -18.25
C LYS A 79 -9.89 10.39 -18.80
N ALA A 80 -10.32 11.54 -18.28
CA ALA A 80 -9.90 12.84 -18.78
C ALA A 80 -8.40 13.08 -18.66
N ARG A 81 -7.76 12.47 -17.67
CA ARG A 81 -6.33 12.60 -17.43
C ARG A 81 -5.53 11.38 -17.85
N ASP A 82 -6.21 10.33 -18.32
CA ASP A 82 -5.61 9.01 -18.56
C ASP A 82 -4.79 8.58 -17.34
N GLU A 83 -5.44 8.59 -16.18
CA GLU A 83 -4.78 8.38 -14.91
C GLU A 83 -5.47 7.30 -14.10
N LEU A 84 -4.71 6.32 -13.67
CA LEU A 84 -5.17 5.26 -12.79
C LEU A 84 -4.65 5.56 -11.39
N VAL A 85 -5.52 5.52 -10.39
CA VAL A 85 -5.15 5.80 -9.01
C VAL A 85 -5.34 4.54 -8.17
N TRP A 86 -4.25 4.13 -7.51
CA TRP A 86 -4.27 3.09 -6.49
C TRP A 86 -4.14 3.76 -5.13
N GLU A 87 -4.90 3.26 -4.16
CA GLU A 87 -4.94 3.86 -2.83
C GLU A 87 -4.77 2.80 -1.75
N TRP A 88 -3.97 3.15 -0.76
CA TRP A 88 -3.77 2.35 0.46
C TRP A 88 -4.22 3.14 1.66
N ARG A 89 -4.72 2.44 2.66
CA ARG A 89 -5.04 3.01 3.96
C ARG A 89 -3.91 2.66 4.91
N TYR A 90 -3.47 3.63 5.71
CA TYR A 90 -2.42 3.36 6.68
C TYR A 90 -2.65 4.18 7.94
N CYS A 91 -1.90 3.84 8.99
CA CYS A 91 -1.91 4.57 10.23
C CYS A 91 -0.67 5.45 10.27
N ASP A 92 -0.85 6.76 10.36
CA ASP A 92 0.30 7.66 10.36
C ASP A 92 0.99 7.69 11.74
N ASP A 93 2.06 8.48 11.84
CA ASP A 93 2.86 8.54 13.07
C ASP A 93 2.08 9.16 14.25
N TRP A 94 0.95 9.79 13.97
CA TRP A 94 0.08 10.38 14.98
C TRP A 94 -1.08 9.45 15.35
N ASN A 95 -1.02 8.19 14.95
CA ASN A 95 -2.07 7.19 15.14
C ASN A 95 -3.40 7.62 14.52
N GLU A 96 -3.33 8.30 13.40
CA GLU A 96 -4.48 8.83 12.68
C GLU A 96 -4.66 8.10 11.36
N PRO A 97 -5.88 7.68 10.98
CA PRO A 97 -6.10 7.05 9.68
C PRO A 97 -5.73 7.98 8.53
N ALA A 98 -4.98 7.46 7.59
CA ALA A 98 -4.48 8.23 6.48
C ALA A 98 -4.52 7.39 5.20
N ARG A 99 -4.34 8.06 4.07
CA ARG A 99 -4.38 7.44 2.74
C ARG A 99 -3.14 7.81 1.95
N PHE A 100 -2.58 6.81 1.28
CA PHE A 100 -1.48 6.98 0.34
C PHE A 100 -1.98 6.63 -1.05
N ASN A 101 -1.77 7.53 -2.00
CA ASN A 101 -2.21 7.34 -3.38
C ASN A 101 -1.00 7.28 -4.30
N VAL A 102 -1.04 6.35 -5.24
CA VAL A 102 -0.10 6.27 -6.35
C VAL A 102 -0.88 6.53 -7.64
N LEU A 103 -0.45 7.54 -8.37
CA LEU A 103 -1.09 7.97 -9.61
C LEU A 103 -0.27 7.46 -10.78
N PHE A 104 -0.87 6.60 -11.59
CA PHE A 104 -0.22 6.01 -12.77
C PHE A 104 -0.71 6.67 -14.04
N ASP A 105 0.20 6.80 -15.01
CA ASP A 105 -0.20 7.00 -16.39
C ASP A 105 -0.88 5.71 -16.86
N ALA A 106 -2.16 5.78 -17.21
CA ALA A 106 -2.91 4.58 -17.54
C ALA A 106 -2.51 3.95 -18.88
N THR A 107 -1.84 4.69 -19.75
CA THR A 107 -1.34 4.15 -21.02
C THR A 107 -0.05 3.37 -20.83
N SER A 108 0.94 3.97 -20.15
CA SER A 108 2.24 3.31 -19.92
C SER A 108 2.25 2.42 -18.68
N MET A 109 1.27 2.58 -17.81
CA MET A 109 1.18 1.91 -16.49
C MET A 109 2.41 2.16 -15.64
N ARG A 110 2.91 3.40 -15.68
CA ARG A 110 4.03 3.83 -14.85
C ARG A 110 3.61 4.95 -13.93
N VAL A 111 4.24 5.00 -12.76
CA VAL A 111 3.95 6.01 -11.74
C VAL A 111 4.25 7.40 -12.28
N ARG A 112 3.29 8.31 -12.13
CA ARG A 112 3.47 9.74 -12.37
C ARG A 112 3.86 10.47 -11.09
N SER A 113 3.09 10.24 -10.02
CA SER A 113 3.27 10.94 -8.75
C SER A 113 2.57 10.19 -7.62
N THR A 114 2.79 10.67 -6.40
CA THR A 114 2.14 10.12 -5.21
C THR A 114 1.62 11.27 -4.36
N LEU A 115 0.65 10.96 -3.49
CA LEU A 115 0.21 11.92 -2.49
C LEU A 115 -0.31 11.21 -1.24
N THR A 116 -0.25 11.90 -0.12
CA THR A 116 -0.75 11.42 1.15
C THR A 116 -1.72 12.42 1.75
N GLY A 117 -2.58 11.95 2.65
CA GLY A 117 -3.45 12.82 3.40
C GLY A 117 -4.19 12.03 4.46
N THR A 118 -4.56 12.69 5.56
CA THR A 118 -5.36 12.05 6.59
C THR A 118 -6.80 11.94 6.12
N GLU A 119 -7.53 10.96 6.65
CA GLU A 119 -8.96 10.83 6.35
C GLU A 119 -9.72 12.02 6.90
N ARG A 120 -9.28 12.57 8.01
CA ARG A 120 -9.88 13.77 8.59
C ARG A 120 -9.74 14.99 7.68
N SER A 121 -8.56 15.19 7.09
CA SER A 121 -8.33 16.32 6.20
C SER A 121 -9.16 16.25 4.92
N ARG A 122 -9.58 15.05 4.55
CA ARG A 122 -10.47 14.84 3.40
C ARG A 122 -11.94 15.03 3.74
N ASN A 123 -12.24 15.26 5.01
CA ASN A 123 -13.61 15.39 5.50
C ASN A 123 -14.49 14.21 5.08
N VAL A 124 -13.92 13.02 5.13
CA VAL A 124 -14.56 11.82 4.63
C VAL A 124 -15.87 11.51 5.36
N PHE A 125 -15.96 11.89 6.64
CA PHE A 125 -17.13 11.62 7.48
C PHE A 125 -17.88 12.87 7.88
N GLY A 126 -17.62 14.00 7.28
CA GLY A 126 -18.37 15.23 7.47
C GLY A 126 -18.24 15.86 8.85
N GLY A 127 -17.44 15.30 9.71
CA GLY A 127 -17.38 15.77 11.09
C GLY A 127 -16.12 16.50 11.43
N GLY A 128 -15.81 17.55 10.79
CA GLY A 128 -14.56 18.28 10.79
C GLY A 128 -13.66 18.24 12.02
N ASP A 129 -14.22 18.17 13.23
CA ASP A 129 -13.41 18.27 14.46
C ASP A 129 -13.16 16.94 15.15
N ARG A 130 -13.75 15.87 14.67
CA ARG A 130 -13.62 14.59 15.35
C ARG A 130 -12.28 13.96 15.02
N ARG A 131 -11.45 13.84 16.04
CA ARG A 131 -10.19 13.12 15.88
C ARG A 131 -10.48 11.63 15.79
N MET A 132 -10.00 11.00 14.73
CA MET A 132 -10.11 9.56 14.55
C MET A 132 -8.77 8.91 14.88
N TRP A 133 -8.86 7.74 15.48
CA TRP A 133 -7.67 6.94 15.80
C TRP A 133 -7.69 5.65 15.02
N CYS A 134 -6.51 5.13 14.71
CA CYS A 134 -6.43 3.83 14.07
C CYS A 134 -6.92 2.75 15.01
N SER A 135 -7.73 1.85 14.47
CA SER A 135 -8.17 0.64 15.16
C SER A 135 -7.24 -0.49 14.78
N HIS A 136 -6.48 -0.98 15.74
CA HIS A 136 -5.51 -2.04 15.47
C HIS A 136 -5.99 -3.43 15.85
#